data_ddb86ded4d4a0f721abb34d93efc0d8b
#
_entry.id   ddb86ded4d4a0f721abb34d93efc0d8b
#
_cell.length_a   1.000
_cell.length_b   1.000
_cell.length_c   1.000
_cell.angle_alpha   90.00
_cell.angle_beta   90.00
_cell.angle_gamma   90.00
#
_symmetry.space_group_name_H-M   'P 1'
#
loop_
_entity.id
_entity.type
_entity.pdbx_description
1 polymer ?
#
loop_
_entity_poly.entity_id
_entity_poly.type
_entity_poly.pdbx_seq_one_letter_code
_entity_poly.pdbx_strand_id
1 'polypeptide(L)'
;MKKILSLKKVNLLGPILLALLIAIPLYPKFPFQNVENTYVAIRIEDFLVAACLFVWGLYQLKNGFPVLKLKITKIFLLYWAAGLISVLSAIFISDIINPKLALFHFVRRIEYMSLFFVAYDAMKKLKLREVALAISFTSLLIFLYAMGQRYYSFPVVSTMNEEFSKGQLLILDKWTRISSTFAGHYDLAVWSTLVLSITPIFLVILKRKWERVVILLTMAINFYLLIMTASRVSFVAYLIGITLALLLLKKYLWLPLVLVISIAFGFSSAQLSVRLKTAIDPISSKIASIESWQKIVLFTEQSKDKYFKKPTPTPTTEPDISVIPSQVASDDTTPSIQPGKTTPTPKEGKIIYKDGKGSAWPSPEEAKLAAERSSSIRFDVEWPRAVSAFKRNPLVGSGYSFLGLATDNDYLRSLGEVGILGTLTFLLIHLHLLLTSAKNYLSRNNKNSVISAGLIAGLVSFLANAIFIDVFEASKVAFYFWMIMGILYYYLQTGKTHEKKV
;
A
#
# COMPACT_ATOMS: atom_id res chain seq x y z
N MET A 1 39.92 35.23 12.24
CA MET A 1 38.53 34.92 11.82
C MET A 1 38.39 33.92 10.65
N LYS A 2 39.43 33.53 9.91
CA LYS A 2 39.36 32.53 8.80
C LYS A 2 39.37 31.04 9.23
N LYS A 3 39.63 30.71 10.50
CA LYS A 3 39.78 29.35 11.01
C LYS A 3 38.50 28.73 11.57
N ILE A 4 37.42 29.51 11.76
CA ILE A 4 36.15 29.03 12.30
C ILE A 4 35.17 28.54 11.19
N LEU A 5 35.45 28.85 9.92
CA LEU A 5 34.63 28.47 8.77
C LEU A 5 35.09 27.24 8.01
N SER A 6 36.09 26.52 8.52
CA SER A 6 36.35 25.14 8.05
C SER A 6 35.58 24.11 8.87
N LEU A 7 34.32 24.30 9.09
CA LEU A 7 33.39 23.20 9.30
C LEU A 7 33.60 22.28 8.10
N LYS A 8 34.39 21.20 8.29
CA LYS A 8 34.48 20.06 7.37
C LYS A 8 33.08 19.90 6.79
N LYS A 9 32.96 19.84 5.46
CA LYS A 9 31.67 19.69 4.74
C LYS A 9 30.92 18.49 5.33
N VAL A 10 30.25 18.68 6.47
CA VAL A 10 29.42 17.68 7.11
C VAL A 10 28.21 17.57 6.21
N ASN A 11 28.18 16.51 5.41
CA ASN A 11 26.98 16.23 4.62
C ASN A 11 25.95 15.60 5.56
N LEU A 12 25.09 16.44 6.11
CA LEU A 12 24.03 16.07 7.06
C LEU A 12 22.97 15.16 6.44
N LEU A 13 22.83 15.13 5.10
CA LEU A 13 21.76 14.36 4.44
C LEU A 13 21.86 12.85 4.70
N GLY A 14 23.07 12.29 4.76
CA GLY A 14 23.27 10.86 5.04
C GLY A 14 22.72 10.45 6.43
N PRO A 15 23.24 11.04 7.52
CA PRO A 15 22.75 10.78 8.86
C PRO A 15 21.25 11.07 9.02
N ILE A 16 20.74 12.16 8.42
CA ILE A 16 19.30 12.48 8.45
C ILE A 16 18.48 11.39 7.75
N LEU A 17 18.90 10.90 6.59
CA LEU A 17 18.20 9.81 5.92
C LEU A 17 18.14 8.55 6.80
N LEU A 18 19.24 8.16 7.44
CA LEU A 18 19.26 7.01 8.35
C LEU A 18 18.33 7.24 9.55
N ALA A 19 18.33 8.45 10.10
CA ALA A 19 17.41 8.81 11.17
C ALA A 19 15.94 8.72 10.73
N LEU A 20 15.59 9.19 9.52
CA LEU A 20 14.23 9.08 8.99
C LEU A 20 13.82 7.61 8.73
N LEU A 21 14.72 6.78 8.18
CA LEU A 21 14.47 5.35 7.98
C LEU A 21 14.16 4.61 9.28
N ILE A 22 14.71 5.09 10.41
CA ILE A 22 14.46 4.53 11.73
C ILE A 22 13.23 5.20 12.38
N ALA A 23 13.17 6.52 12.42
CA ALA A 23 12.18 7.26 13.18
C ALA A 23 10.76 7.16 12.60
N ILE A 24 10.61 7.28 11.28
CA ILE A 24 9.28 7.28 10.65
C ILE A 24 8.49 5.99 10.94
N PRO A 25 9.04 4.77 10.75
CA PRO A 25 8.31 3.56 11.07
C PRO A 25 8.06 3.38 12.58
N LEU A 26 8.98 3.83 13.43
CA LEU A 26 8.93 3.60 14.88
C LEU A 26 8.04 4.59 15.64
N TYR A 27 7.97 5.85 15.19
CA TYR A 27 7.20 6.86 15.92
C TYR A 27 5.69 6.58 15.82
N PRO A 28 4.98 6.34 16.94
CA PRO A 28 3.52 6.15 16.90
C PRO A 28 2.82 7.42 16.38
N LYS A 29 1.70 7.27 15.69
CA LYS A 29 0.98 8.40 15.06
C LYS A 29 0.25 9.29 16.08
N PHE A 30 0.91 9.70 17.16
CA PHE A 30 0.35 10.68 18.10
C PHE A 30 0.16 12.03 17.40
N PRO A 31 -1.03 12.65 17.53
CA PRO A 31 -1.24 14.00 17.05
C PRO A 31 -0.47 14.99 17.93
N PHE A 32 0.27 15.89 17.29
CA PHE A 32 0.82 17.07 17.96
C PHE A 32 -0.22 18.18 18.04
N GLN A 33 -0.91 18.42 16.92
CA GLN A 33 -1.97 19.41 16.81
C GLN A 33 -3.07 18.91 15.87
N ASN A 34 -4.31 18.97 16.32
CA ASN A 34 -5.46 18.68 15.49
C ASN A 34 -5.82 19.89 14.64
N VAL A 35 -6.08 19.68 13.35
CA VAL A 35 -6.58 20.73 12.48
C VAL A 35 -8.10 20.81 12.64
N GLU A 36 -8.61 21.97 13.07
CA GLU A 36 -10.03 22.18 13.30
C GLU A 36 -10.85 21.95 12.03
N ASN A 37 -12.05 21.41 12.20
CA ASN A 37 -13.00 21.09 11.13
C ASN A 37 -12.45 20.14 10.05
N THR A 38 -11.44 19.34 10.38
CA THR A 38 -10.88 18.32 9.47
C THR A 38 -10.56 17.03 10.22
N TYR A 39 -10.35 15.96 9.48
CA TYR A 39 -9.83 14.70 10.01
C TYR A 39 -8.29 14.63 10.00
N VAL A 40 -7.61 15.73 9.67
CA VAL A 40 -6.15 15.81 9.61
C VAL A 40 -5.58 16.23 10.96
N ALA A 41 -4.48 15.61 11.34
CA ALA A 41 -3.66 16.02 12.47
C ALA A 41 -2.21 16.20 12.02
N ILE A 42 -1.55 17.26 12.53
CA ILE A 42 -0.12 17.49 12.37
C ILE A 42 0.60 16.62 13.40
N ARG A 43 1.66 15.93 12.99
CA ARG A 43 2.41 14.97 13.80
C ARG A 43 3.88 15.37 13.91
N ILE A 44 4.59 14.81 14.89
CA ILE A 44 6.03 15.09 15.07
C ILE A 44 6.84 14.60 13.86
N GLU A 45 6.40 13.51 13.22
CA GLU A 45 7.02 13.02 11.97
C GLU A 45 7.00 14.06 10.85
N ASP A 46 5.94 14.87 10.75
CA ASP A 46 5.81 15.94 9.75
C ASP A 46 6.89 17.03 9.97
N PHE A 47 7.19 17.38 11.22
CA PHE A 47 8.28 18.33 11.53
C PHE A 47 9.66 17.76 11.19
N LEU A 48 9.90 16.47 11.47
CA LEU A 48 11.17 15.83 11.11
C LEU A 48 11.38 15.81 9.60
N VAL A 49 10.33 15.51 8.84
CA VAL A 49 10.38 15.54 7.38
C VAL A 49 10.54 16.95 6.86
N ALA A 50 9.80 17.93 7.39
CA ALA A 50 9.94 19.34 7.02
C ALA A 50 11.36 19.86 7.28
N ALA A 51 11.95 19.55 8.44
CA ALA A 51 13.35 19.91 8.74
C ALA A 51 14.33 19.25 7.75
N CYS A 52 14.10 17.99 7.40
CA CYS A 52 14.89 17.27 6.40
C CYS A 52 14.79 17.94 5.02
N LEU A 53 13.58 18.25 4.58
CA LEU A 53 13.33 18.95 3.31
C LEU A 53 13.95 20.34 3.29
N PHE A 54 13.93 21.06 4.41
CA PHE A 54 14.61 22.35 4.55
C PHE A 54 16.13 22.22 4.36
N VAL A 55 16.77 21.26 5.06
CA VAL A 55 18.21 20.99 4.90
C VAL A 55 18.54 20.57 3.47
N TRP A 56 17.71 19.73 2.87
CA TRP A 56 17.86 19.34 1.48
C TRP A 56 17.66 20.51 0.51
N GLY A 57 16.71 21.38 0.74
CA GLY A 57 16.48 22.61 -0.02
C GLY A 57 17.71 23.51 -0.01
N LEU A 58 18.31 23.75 1.16
CA LEU A 58 19.58 24.48 1.28
C LEU A 58 20.72 23.81 0.51
N TYR A 59 20.77 22.48 0.55
CA TYR A 59 21.74 21.71 -0.25
C TYR A 59 21.51 21.91 -1.76
N GLN A 60 20.27 21.89 -2.23
CA GLN A 60 19.91 22.13 -3.64
C GLN A 60 20.30 23.56 -4.07
N LEU A 61 19.93 24.57 -3.29
CA LEU A 61 20.30 25.98 -3.54
C LEU A 61 21.81 26.15 -3.68
N LYS A 62 22.57 25.60 -2.74
CA LYS A 62 24.04 25.70 -2.75
C LYS A 62 24.68 25.04 -3.96
N ASN A 63 24.07 23.99 -4.52
CA ASN A 63 24.65 23.19 -5.61
C ASN A 63 23.99 23.44 -6.98
N GLY A 64 23.15 24.47 -7.12
CA GLY A 64 22.49 24.83 -8.37
C GLY A 64 21.47 23.79 -8.86
N PHE A 65 20.68 23.27 -7.94
CA PHE A 65 19.54 22.35 -8.21
C PHE A 65 19.91 21.12 -9.07
N PRO A 66 20.90 20.29 -8.66
CA PRO A 66 21.31 19.14 -9.44
C PRO A 66 20.18 18.13 -9.67
N VAL A 67 19.17 18.10 -8.81
CA VAL A 67 17.99 17.23 -8.95
C VAL A 67 17.20 17.50 -10.23
N LEU A 68 17.17 18.74 -10.72
CA LEU A 68 16.47 19.12 -11.96
C LEU A 68 17.09 18.49 -13.22
N LYS A 69 18.33 18.04 -13.15
CA LYS A 69 19.03 17.34 -14.25
C LYS A 69 18.58 15.88 -14.41
N LEU A 70 17.89 15.33 -13.42
CA LEU A 70 17.38 13.96 -13.49
C LEU A 70 16.13 13.91 -14.39
N LYS A 71 16.09 12.96 -15.33
CA LYS A 71 14.92 12.80 -16.23
C LYS A 71 13.63 12.56 -15.46
N ILE A 72 13.69 11.78 -14.37
CA ILE A 72 12.53 11.46 -13.55
C ILE A 72 11.94 12.69 -12.87
N THR A 73 12.74 13.70 -12.54
CA THR A 73 12.25 14.95 -11.89
C THR A 73 11.20 15.65 -12.74
N LYS A 74 11.36 15.63 -14.07
CA LYS A 74 10.37 16.24 -14.97
C LYS A 74 9.01 15.54 -14.86
N ILE A 75 8.99 14.23 -14.66
CA ILE A 75 7.75 13.45 -14.53
C ILE A 75 7.09 13.74 -13.17
N PHE A 76 7.89 13.86 -12.09
CA PHE A 76 7.38 14.27 -10.77
C PHE A 76 6.76 15.69 -10.82
N LEU A 77 7.44 16.66 -11.47
CA LEU A 77 6.92 18.00 -11.64
C LEU A 77 5.63 18.02 -12.45
N LEU A 78 5.54 17.20 -13.49
CA LEU A 78 4.33 17.06 -14.29
C LEU A 78 3.16 16.49 -13.47
N TYR A 79 3.42 15.48 -12.62
CA TYR A 79 2.42 14.94 -11.70
C TYR A 79 1.96 15.98 -10.68
N TRP A 80 2.89 16.73 -10.08
CA TRP A 80 2.55 17.79 -9.12
C TRP A 80 1.78 18.94 -9.79
N ALA A 81 2.13 19.29 -11.04
CA ALA A 81 1.37 20.28 -11.80
C ALA A 81 -0.06 19.80 -12.11
N ALA A 82 -0.23 18.53 -12.52
CA ALA A 82 -1.55 17.96 -12.72
C ALA A 82 -2.37 17.93 -11.42
N GLY A 83 -1.75 17.57 -10.30
CA GLY A 83 -2.38 17.64 -8.98
C GLY A 83 -2.80 19.04 -8.56
N LEU A 84 -1.95 20.05 -8.82
CA LEU A 84 -2.29 21.46 -8.55
C LEU A 84 -3.48 21.92 -9.40
N ILE A 85 -3.49 21.58 -10.69
CA ILE A 85 -4.60 21.89 -11.60
C ILE A 85 -5.89 21.25 -11.09
N SER A 86 -5.83 19.98 -10.63
CA SER A 86 -6.98 19.30 -10.04
C SER A 86 -7.53 20.06 -8.82
N VAL A 87 -6.66 20.44 -7.88
CA VAL A 87 -7.06 21.20 -6.68
C VAL A 87 -7.68 22.54 -7.04
N LEU A 88 -7.04 23.31 -7.95
CA LEU A 88 -7.57 24.59 -8.37
C LEU A 88 -8.92 24.46 -9.10
N SER A 89 -9.06 23.45 -9.97
CA SER A 89 -10.34 23.14 -10.64
C SER A 89 -11.44 22.80 -9.62
N ALA A 90 -11.12 22.00 -8.61
CA ALA A 90 -12.09 21.58 -7.61
C ALA A 90 -12.51 22.72 -6.66
N ILE A 91 -11.61 23.66 -6.37
CA ILE A 91 -11.90 24.81 -5.50
C ILE A 91 -12.66 25.91 -6.27
N PHE A 92 -12.15 26.32 -7.45
CA PHE A 92 -12.62 27.53 -8.12
C PHE A 92 -13.70 27.27 -9.19
N ILE A 93 -13.75 26.05 -9.76
CA ILE A 93 -14.71 25.75 -10.83
C ILE A 93 -15.88 24.93 -10.29
N SER A 94 -15.59 23.92 -9.45
CA SER A 94 -16.60 22.96 -9.02
C SER A 94 -17.18 23.28 -7.63
N ASP A 95 -16.43 24.01 -6.79
CA ASP A 95 -16.75 24.37 -5.39
C ASP A 95 -17.25 23.17 -4.53
N ILE A 96 -16.60 22.01 -4.72
CA ILE A 96 -17.07 20.73 -4.15
C ILE A 96 -16.25 20.24 -2.98
N ILE A 97 -15.12 20.89 -2.66
CA ILE A 97 -14.19 20.44 -1.63
C ILE A 97 -13.80 21.57 -0.67
N ASN A 98 -13.43 21.18 0.55
CA ASN A 98 -12.83 22.13 1.50
C ASN A 98 -11.43 22.53 1.01
N PRO A 99 -11.17 23.82 0.69
CA PRO A 99 -9.90 24.28 0.14
C PRO A 99 -8.70 23.96 1.03
N LYS A 100 -8.85 24.12 2.36
CA LYS A 100 -7.78 23.82 3.33
C LYS A 100 -7.39 22.35 3.27
N LEU A 101 -8.39 21.46 3.26
CA LEU A 101 -8.17 20.02 3.26
C LEU A 101 -7.53 19.54 1.95
N ALA A 102 -8.01 20.06 0.81
CA ALA A 102 -7.44 19.76 -0.50
C ALA A 102 -5.98 20.19 -0.61
N LEU A 103 -5.67 21.39 -0.12
CA LEU A 103 -4.30 21.92 -0.13
C LEU A 103 -3.37 21.09 0.79
N PHE A 104 -3.84 20.70 1.99
CA PHE A 104 -3.06 19.83 2.89
C PHE A 104 -2.74 18.48 2.25
N HIS A 105 -3.71 17.83 1.62
CA HIS A 105 -3.46 16.56 0.93
C HIS A 105 -2.51 16.71 -0.26
N PHE A 106 -2.64 17.81 -1.02
CA PHE A 106 -1.71 18.11 -2.13
C PHE A 106 -0.27 18.33 -1.64
N VAL A 107 -0.08 19.18 -0.62
CA VAL A 107 1.25 19.43 -0.03
C VAL A 107 1.83 18.16 0.56
N ARG A 108 1.03 17.37 1.22
CA ARG A 108 1.43 16.08 1.78
C ARG A 108 1.89 15.08 0.70
N ARG A 109 1.27 15.11 -0.47
CA ARG A 109 1.70 14.31 -1.62
C ARG A 109 3.08 14.74 -2.10
N ILE A 110 3.33 16.06 -2.18
CA ILE A 110 4.67 16.59 -2.52
C ILE A 110 5.69 16.17 -1.46
N GLU A 111 5.34 16.29 -0.19
CA GLU A 111 6.18 15.94 0.95
C GLU A 111 6.64 14.47 0.86
N TYR A 112 5.71 13.52 0.68
CA TYR A 112 6.03 12.10 0.56
C TYR A 112 6.99 11.81 -0.58
N MET A 113 6.68 12.35 -1.75
CA MET A 113 7.43 12.09 -2.98
C MET A 113 8.80 12.78 -2.99
N SER A 114 8.94 13.92 -2.31
CA SER A 114 10.21 14.66 -2.21
C SER A 114 11.30 13.86 -1.49
N LEU A 115 10.93 12.95 -0.60
CA LEU A 115 11.89 12.06 0.07
C LEU A 115 12.61 11.11 -0.89
N PHE A 116 12.07 10.85 -2.07
CA PHE A 116 12.80 10.16 -3.14
C PHE A 116 14.09 10.90 -3.52
N PHE A 117 14.00 12.21 -3.69
CA PHE A 117 15.14 13.05 -4.07
C PHE A 117 16.11 13.27 -2.92
N VAL A 118 15.60 13.43 -1.70
CA VAL A 118 16.43 13.48 -0.49
C VAL A 118 17.26 12.21 -0.37
N ALA A 119 16.63 11.04 -0.51
CA ALA A 119 17.30 9.76 -0.42
C ALA A 119 18.32 9.56 -1.55
N TYR A 120 17.96 9.95 -2.78
CA TYR A 120 18.90 9.94 -3.91
C TYR A 120 20.17 10.76 -3.63
N ASP A 121 20.04 11.97 -3.11
CA ASP A 121 21.18 12.83 -2.83
C ASP A 121 22.00 12.37 -1.61
N ALA A 122 21.32 11.84 -0.59
CA ALA A 122 21.97 11.30 0.61
C ALA A 122 22.90 10.12 0.27
N MET A 123 22.52 9.29 -0.71
CA MET A 123 23.31 8.13 -1.15
C MET A 123 24.63 8.47 -1.80
N LYS A 124 24.91 9.74 -2.14
CA LYS A 124 26.22 10.20 -2.58
C LYS A 124 27.33 9.98 -1.52
N LYS A 125 26.95 9.83 -0.26
CA LYS A 125 27.85 9.68 0.89
C LYS A 125 27.60 8.42 1.72
N LEU A 126 26.40 7.85 1.64
CA LEU A 126 26.02 6.62 2.34
C LEU A 126 26.36 5.37 1.54
N LYS A 127 26.56 4.29 2.26
CA LYS A 127 26.72 2.95 1.70
C LYS A 127 25.41 2.16 1.86
N LEU A 128 25.15 1.29 0.92
CA LEU A 128 23.94 0.42 0.96
C LEU A 128 23.93 -0.49 2.20
N ARG A 129 25.12 -0.82 2.73
CA ARG A 129 25.30 -1.55 3.99
C ARG A 129 24.66 -0.81 5.17
N GLU A 130 24.84 0.50 5.27
CA GLU A 130 24.31 1.33 6.36
C GLU A 130 22.78 1.37 6.29
N VAL A 131 22.23 1.46 5.08
CA VAL A 131 20.79 1.36 4.83
C VAL A 131 20.25 -0.01 5.25
N ALA A 132 20.91 -1.10 4.85
CA ALA A 132 20.51 -2.45 5.21
C ALA A 132 20.49 -2.67 6.73
N LEU A 133 21.50 -2.17 7.44
CA LEU A 133 21.55 -2.26 8.90
C LEU A 133 20.49 -1.38 9.59
N ALA A 134 20.19 -0.19 9.05
CA ALA A 134 19.11 0.65 9.54
C ALA A 134 17.75 -0.04 9.39
N ILE A 135 17.47 -0.65 8.23
CA ILE A 135 16.27 -1.46 8.01
C ILE A 135 16.19 -2.60 9.01
N SER A 136 17.28 -3.32 9.23
CA SER A 136 17.33 -4.44 10.17
C SER A 136 17.08 -4.01 11.62
N PHE A 137 17.69 -2.92 12.05
CA PHE A 137 17.49 -2.34 13.37
C PHE A 137 16.03 -1.88 13.58
N THR A 138 15.48 -1.18 12.59
CA THR A 138 14.07 -0.76 12.63
C THR A 138 13.12 -1.95 12.68
N SER A 139 13.37 -2.99 11.89
CA SER A 139 12.58 -4.23 11.92
C SER A 139 12.60 -4.91 13.27
N LEU A 140 13.76 -4.94 13.93
CA LEU A 140 13.89 -5.51 15.27
C LEU A 140 13.04 -4.73 16.29
N LEU A 141 13.09 -3.41 16.28
CA LEU A 141 12.34 -2.58 17.22
C LEU A 141 10.82 -2.67 16.98
N ILE A 142 10.39 -2.70 15.72
CA ILE A 142 8.99 -2.94 15.35
C ILE A 142 8.52 -4.30 15.86
N PHE A 143 9.34 -5.33 15.70
CA PHE A 143 9.04 -6.67 16.20
C PHE A 143 8.93 -6.70 17.74
N LEU A 144 9.87 -6.09 18.43
CA LEU A 144 9.82 -6.04 19.91
C LEU A 144 8.56 -5.34 20.41
N TYR A 145 8.18 -4.23 19.77
CA TYR A 145 6.93 -3.54 20.11
C TYR A 145 5.70 -4.39 19.79
N ALA A 146 5.71 -5.09 18.65
CA ALA A 146 4.64 -6.02 18.27
C ALA A 146 4.49 -7.17 19.27
N MET A 147 5.60 -7.69 19.82
CA MET A 147 5.58 -8.69 20.89
C MET A 147 5.04 -8.07 22.20
N GLY A 148 5.39 -6.81 22.48
CA GLY A 148 4.80 -6.05 23.58
C GLY A 148 3.28 -5.94 23.46
N GLN A 149 2.74 -5.68 22.26
CA GLN A 149 1.30 -5.69 22.02
C GLN A 149 0.68 -7.07 22.24
N ARG A 150 1.35 -8.12 21.79
CA ARG A 150 0.82 -9.49 21.85
C ARG A 150 0.77 -10.03 23.28
N TYR A 151 1.81 -9.76 24.08
CA TYR A 151 2.01 -10.42 25.38
C TYR A 151 1.86 -9.48 26.57
N TYR A 152 2.08 -8.17 26.39
CA TYR A 152 2.14 -7.17 27.46
C TYR A 152 1.13 -6.04 27.28
N SER A 153 0.16 -6.18 26.37
CA SER A 153 -0.91 -5.19 26.14
C SER A 153 -0.40 -3.78 25.81
N PHE A 154 0.72 -3.67 25.08
CA PHE A 154 1.21 -2.38 24.62
C PHE A 154 0.16 -1.72 23.72
N PRO A 155 -0.10 -0.41 23.85
CA PRO A 155 -1.12 0.27 23.10
C PRO A 155 -0.77 0.42 21.62
N VAL A 156 -1.77 0.63 20.77
CA VAL A 156 -1.62 1.10 19.39
C VAL A 156 -2.30 2.45 19.23
N VAL A 157 -1.69 3.34 18.44
CA VAL A 157 -2.31 4.60 18.03
C VAL A 157 -2.98 4.37 16.68
N SER A 158 -4.30 4.14 16.69
CA SER A 158 -5.05 3.90 15.46
C SER A 158 -5.50 5.21 14.82
N THR A 159 -5.47 5.24 13.49
CA THR A 159 -6.03 6.31 12.66
C THR A 159 -6.84 5.74 11.48
N MET A 160 -7.37 4.53 11.62
CA MET A 160 -7.97 3.78 10.51
C MET A 160 -9.35 4.28 10.09
N ASN A 161 -10.09 4.93 10.97
CA ASN A 161 -11.46 5.40 10.73
C ASN A 161 -11.51 6.92 10.91
N GLU A 162 -12.56 7.58 10.42
CA GLU A 162 -12.79 9.02 10.67
C GLU A 162 -12.80 9.34 12.16
N GLU A 163 -13.48 8.51 12.96
CA GLU A 163 -13.55 8.60 14.42
C GLU A 163 -12.16 8.57 15.08
N PHE A 164 -11.24 7.76 14.54
CA PHE A 164 -9.88 7.58 15.05
C PHE A 164 -8.82 8.37 14.27
N SER A 165 -9.22 9.14 13.27
CA SER A 165 -8.30 9.83 12.35
C SER A 165 -7.29 10.72 13.06
N LYS A 166 -7.65 11.27 14.21
CA LYS A 166 -6.79 12.11 15.05
C LYS A 166 -5.86 11.33 15.98
N GLY A 167 -5.91 10.00 15.95
CA GLY A 167 -5.03 9.13 16.75
C GLY A 167 -5.65 8.74 18.09
N GLN A 168 -6.35 7.62 18.13
CA GLN A 168 -6.88 7.05 19.37
C GLN A 168 -6.00 5.93 19.88
N LEU A 169 -5.73 5.94 21.19
CA LEU A 169 -5.04 4.85 21.88
C LEU A 169 -6.01 3.68 22.06
N LEU A 170 -5.61 2.53 21.51
CA LEU A 170 -6.33 1.28 21.67
C LEU A 170 -5.41 0.23 22.29
N ILE A 171 -5.95 -0.57 23.21
CA ILE A 171 -5.31 -1.78 23.71
C ILE A 171 -5.89 -2.94 22.91
N LEU A 172 -5.05 -3.62 22.16
CA LEU A 172 -5.45 -4.76 21.35
C LEU A 172 -5.58 -6.01 22.21
N ASP A 173 -6.61 -6.80 21.97
CA ASP A 173 -6.74 -8.12 22.55
C ASP A 173 -5.64 -9.07 22.02
N LYS A 174 -5.21 -10.04 22.82
CA LYS A 174 -4.12 -11.00 22.50
C LYS A 174 -4.27 -11.71 21.17
N TRP A 175 -5.50 -11.84 20.70
CA TRP A 175 -5.85 -12.54 19.46
C TRP A 175 -6.13 -11.63 18.26
N THR A 176 -6.08 -10.31 18.45
CA THR A 176 -6.27 -9.37 17.35
C THR A 176 -5.04 -9.29 16.44
N ARG A 177 -5.24 -8.72 15.25
CA ARG A 177 -4.17 -8.48 14.29
C ARG A 177 -3.19 -7.45 14.82
N ILE A 178 -1.90 -7.73 14.70
CA ILE A 178 -0.84 -6.87 15.21
C ILE A 178 -0.68 -5.65 14.29
N SER A 179 -0.56 -4.47 14.87
CA SER A 179 -0.26 -3.21 14.18
C SER A 179 1.13 -2.64 14.52
N SER A 180 1.74 -3.09 15.62
CA SER A 180 2.98 -2.54 16.15
C SER A 180 2.91 -1.01 16.32
N THR A 181 3.91 -0.29 15.86
CA THR A 181 3.97 1.18 15.86
C THR A 181 3.16 1.83 14.75
N PHE A 182 2.57 1.07 13.84
CA PHE A 182 1.78 1.58 12.72
C PHE A 182 0.32 1.87 13.14
N ALA A 183 -0.35 2.70 12.38
CA ALA A 183 -1.75 3.06 12.62
C ALA A 183 -2.72 1.90 12.49
N GLY A 184 -2.36 0.91 11.68
CA GLY A 184 -3.17 -0.26 11.42
C GLY A 184 -2.33 -1.44 10.94
N HIS A 185 -2.93 -2.61 11.01
CA HIS A 185 -2.30 -3.85 10.57
C HIS A 185 -2.00 -3.89 9.06
N TYR A 186 -2.75 -3.15 8.23
CA TYR A 186 -2.47 -3.05 6.80
C TYR A 186 -1.18 -2.28 6.52
N ASP A 187 -0.94 -1.17 7.22
CA ASP A 187 0.29 -0.38 7.09
C ASP A 187 1.52 -1.21 7.44
N LEU A 188 1.46 -1.96 8.57
CA LEU A 188 2.51 -2.89 8.98
C LEU A 188 2.73 -3.99 7.94
N ALA A 189 1.65 -4.54 7.38
CA ALA A 189 1.72 -5.59 6.37
C ALA A 189 2.42 -5.12 5.09
N VAL A 190 2.05 -3.93 4.59
CA VAL A 190 2.67 -3.33 3.39
C VAL A 190 4.14 -3.02 3.62
N TRP A 191 4.48 -2.44 4.78
CA TRP A 191 5.87 -2.16 5.14
C TRP A 191 6.69 -3.46 5.20
N SER A 192 6.19 -4.50 5.86
CA SER A 192 6.85 -5.81 5.93
C SER A 192 7.02 -6.44 4.54
N THR A 193 6.01 -6.33 3.67
CA THR A 193 6.05 -6.80 2.28
C THR A 193 7.14 -6.10 1.48
N LEU A 194 7.25 -4.78 1.59
CA LEU A 194 8.29 -4.00 0.91
C LEU A 194 9.69 -4.43 1.39
N VAL A 195 9.89 -4.55 2.71
CA VAL A 195 11.16 -5.00 3.30
C VAL A 195 11.52 -6.40 2.80
N LEU A 196 10.58 -7.35 2.83
CA LEU A 196 10.80 -8.72 2.35
C LEU A 196 11.14 -8.80 0.87
N SER A 197 10.56 -7.93 0.06
CA SER A 197 10.80 -7.91 -1.40
C SER A 197 12.16 -7.34 -1.76
N ILE A 198 12.70 -6.40 -0.97
CA ILE A 198 13.99 -5.77 -1.26
C ILE A 198 15.18 -6.45 -0.56
N THR A 199 14.98 -7.06 0.61
CA THR A 199 16.09 -7.62 1.42
C THR A 199 16.88 -8.73 0.74
N PRO A 200 16.38 -9.55 -0.19
CA PRO A 200 17.18 -10.55 -0.89
C PRO A 200 18.42 -9.99 -1.62
N ILE A 201 18.36 -8.72 -2.08
CA ILE A 201 19.53 -8.09 -2.72
C ILE A 201 20.69 -7.92 -1.75
N PHE A 202 20.43 -7.66 -0.47
CA PHE A 202 21.47 -7.47 0.53
C PHE A 202 22.20 -8.77 0.84
N LEU A 203 21.55 -9.94 0.73
CA LEU A 203 22.21 -11.24 0.86
C LEU A 203 23.28 -11.46 -0.24
N VAL A 204 23.08 -10.85 -1.41
CA VAL A 204 24.01 -10.92 -2.53
C VAL A 204 25.10 -9.86 -2.41
N ILE A 205 24.77 -8.65 -1.97
CA ILE A 205 25.69 -7.51 -1.92
C ILE A 205 26.63 -7.58 -0.72
N LEU A 206 26.12 -7.96 0.46
CA LEU A 206 26.89 -7.99 1.70
C LEU A 206 27.80 -9.21 1.75
N LYS A 207 29.07 -8.99 2.09
CA LYS A 207 30.10 -10.04 2.04
C LYS A 207 30.34 -10.73 3.39
N ARG A 208 30.14 -10.00 4.51
CA ARG A 208 30.41 -10.53 5.85
C ARG A 208 29.32 -11.50 6.29
N LYS A 209 29.70 -12.66 6.85
CA LYS A 209 28.76 -13.70 7.28
C LYS A 209 27.73 -13.16 8.28
N TRP A 210 28.17 -12.40 9.29
CA TRP A 210 27.28 -11.86 10.30
C TRP A 210 26.23 -10.89 9.72
N GLU A 211 26.58 -10.07 8.70
CA GLU A 211 25.65 -9.17 8.03
C GLU A 211 24.56 -9.97 7.31
N ARG A 212 24.91 -11.08 6.65
CA ARG A 212 23.94 -11.97 6.01
C ARG A 212 23.01 -12.63 7.01
N VAL A 213 23.55 -13.03 8.18
CA VAL A 213 22.71 -13.56 9.28
C VAL A 213 21.71 -12.51 9.76
N VAL A 214 22.16 -11.26 9.96
CA VAL A 214 21.27 -10.14 10.34
C VAL A 214 20.17 -9.93 9.29
N ILE A 215 20.49 -9.99 7.99
CA ILE A 215 19.48 -9.87 6.94
C ILE A 215 18.51 -11.06 6.95
N LEU A 216 18.96 -12.28 7.13
CA LEU A 216 18.09 -13.45 7.26
C LEU A 216 17.14 -13.33 8.46
N LEU A 217 17.66 -12.87 9.61
CA LEU A 217 16.83 -12.58 10.78
C LEU A 217 15.80 -11.46 10.48
N THR A 218 16.21 -10.41 9.76
CA THR A 218 15.31 -9.34 9.31
C THR A 218 14.18 -9.90 8.44
N MET A 219 14.50 -10.79 7.51
CA MET A 219 13.49 -11.47 6.68
C MET A 219 12.56 -12.34 7.53
N ALA A 220 13.08 -13.13 8.45
CA ALA A 220 12.28 -13.97 9.34
C ALA A 220 11.33 -13.13 10.23
N ILE A 221 11.83 -12.04 10.80
CA ILE A 221 11.05 -11.10 11.61
C ILE A 221 9.91 -10.49 10.79
N ASN A 222 10.21 -9.95 9.61
CA ASN A 222 9.19 -9.30 8.78
C ASN A 222 8.18 -10.31 8.22
N PHE A 223 8.61 -11.53 7.94
CA PHE A 223 7.70 -12.60 7.53
C PHE A 223 6.74 -12.99 8.66
N TYR A 224 7.25 -13.13 9.88
CA TYR A 224 6.40 -13.36 11.07
C TYR A 224 5.41 -12.21 11.28
N LEU A 225 5.86 -10.95 11.22
CA LEU A 225 5.00 -9.78 11.34
C LEU A 225 3.90 -9.78 10.27
N LEU A 226 4.24 -10.07 9.01
CA LEU A 226 3.28 -10.14 7.92
C LEU A 226 2.18 -11.18 8.19
N ILE A 227 2.54 -12.37 8.66
CA ILE A 227 1.56 -13.41 9.03
C ILE A 227 0.65 -12.94 10.16
N MET A 228 1.22 -12.28 11.18
CA MET A 228 0.46 -11.79 12.33
C MET A 228 -0.49 -10.63 12.00
N THR A 229 -0.28 -9.92 10.89
CA THR A 229 -1.23 -8.92 10.39
C THR A 229 -2.48 -9.53 9.78
N ALA A 230 -2.45 -10.80 9.37
CA ALA A 230 -3.49 -11.53 8.65
C ALA A 230 -4.02 -10.77 7.40
N SER A 231 -3.17 -9.99 6.73
CA SER A 231 -3.49 -9.27 5.50
C SER A 231 -3.33 -10.19 4.28
N ARG A 232 -4.45 -10.59 3.67
CA ARG A 232 -4.47 -11.44 2.45
C ARG A 232 -3.76 -10.77 1.28
N VAL A 233 -4.08 -9.50 1.05
CA VAL A 233 -3.54 -8.71 -0.07
C VAL A 233 -2.03 -8.59 0.04
N SER A 234 -1.53 -8.17 1.21
CA SER A 234 -0.09 -8.00 1.42
C SER A 234 0.66 -9.35 1.41
N PHE A 235 0.01 -10.44 1.81
CA PHE A 235 0.60 -11.77 1.70
C PHE A 235 0.78 -12.19 0.22
N VAL A 236 -0.23 -11.98 -0.63
CA VAL A 236 -0.12 -12.23 -2.07
C VAL A 236 0.90 -11.30 -2.72
N ALA A 237 0.89 -10.02 -2.38
CA ALA A 237 1.88 -9.05 -2.86
C ALA A 237 3.32 -9.43 -2.46
N TYR A 238 3.51 -9.97 -1.24
CA TYR A 238 4.78 -10.56 -0.82
C TYR A 238 5.19 -11.75 -1.69
N LEU A 239 4.28 -12.68 -1.96
CA LEU A 239 4.59 -13.82 -2.84
C LEU A 239 5.01 -13.38 -4.24
N ILE A 240 4.36 -12.36 -4.79
CA ILE A 240 4.75 -11.75 -6.08
C ILE A 240 6.15 -11.13 -5.96
N GLY A 241 6.39 -10.31 -4.93
CA GLY A 241 7.65 -9.61 -4.72
C GLY A 241 8.84 -10.54 -4.52
N ILE A 242 8.70 -11.54 -3.62
CA ILE A 242 9.77 -12.49 -3.34
C ILE A 242 10.07 -13.39 -4.55
N THR A 243 9.03 -13.81 -5.29
CA THR A 243 9.18 -14.57 -6.52
C THR A 243 10.00 -13.77 -7.55
N LEU A 244 9.61 -12.52 -7.81
CA LEU A 244 10.35 -11.65 -8.72
C LEU A 244 11.80 -11.42 -8.26
N ALA A 245 12.01 -11.18 -6.96
CA ALA A 245 13.35 -11.00 -6.42
C ALA A 245 14.23 -12.24 -6.68
N LEU A 246 13.73 -13.44 -6.37
CA LEU A 246 14.49 -14.68 -6.55
C LEU A 246 14.73 -15.02 -8.03
N LEU A 247 13.73 -14.81 -8.89
CA LEU A 247 13.86 -15.01 -10.34
C LEU A 247 14.90 -14.07 -10.93
N LEU A 248 14.83 -12.76 -10.63
CA LEU A 248 15.74 -11.76 -11.14
C LEU A 248 17.18 -11.92 -10.56
N LEU A 249 17.31 -12.39 -9.33
CA LEU A 249 18.59 -12.76 -8.73
C LEU A 249 19.12 -14.10 -9.22
N LYS A 250 18.38 -14.81 -10.09
CA LYS A 250 18.73 -16.15 -10.61
C LYS A 250 18.91 -17.19 -9.50
N LYS A 251 18.14 -17.07 -8.43
CA LYS A 251 18.14 -17.98 -7.27
C LYS A 251 17.02 -19.02 -7.37
N TYR A 252 16.87 -19.64 -8.53
CA TYR A 252 15.75 -20.54 -8.87
C TYR A 252 15.59 -21.71 -7.90
N LEU A 253 16.68 -22.25 -7.38
CA LEU A 253 16.66 -23.39 -6.44
C LEU A 253 15.98 -23.03 -5.10
N TRP A 254 16.05 -21.75 -4.68
CA TRP A 254 15.42 -21.29 -3.45
C TRP A 254 13.92 -20.97 -3.62
N LEU A 255 13.47 -20.78 -4.87
CA LEU A 255 12.11 -20.36 -5.15
C LEU A 255 11.05 -21.35 -4.63
N PRO A 256 11.08 -22.66 -4.99
CA PRO A 256 10.08 -23.60 -4.51
C PRO A 256 10.11 -23.72 -2.98
N LEU A 257 11.30 -23.76 -2.38
CA LEU A 257 11.44 -23.85 -0.93
C LEU A 257 10.79 -22.65 -0.22
N VAL A 258 11.10 -21.43 -0.66
CA VAL A 258 10.55 -20.19 -0.07
C VAL A 258 9.03 -20.14 -0.25
N LEU A 259 8.51 -20.51 -1.42
CA LEU A 259 7.07 -20.52 -1.67
C LEU A 259 6.35 -21.57 -0.81
N VAL A 260 6.87 -22.80 -0.74
CA VAL A 260 6.27 -23.88 0.10
C VAL A 260 6.27 -23.45 1.57
N ILE A 261 7.39 -22.96 2.08
CA ILE A 261 7.47 -22.46 3.46
C ILE A 261 6.47 -21.31 3.67
N SER A 262 6.42 -20.35 2.76
CA SER A 262 5.53 -19.19 2.88
C SER A 262 4.07 -19.61 2.92
N ILE A 263 3.66 -20.49 2.03
CA ILE A 263 2.29 -21.00 1.95
C ILE A 263 1.96 -21.84 3.20
N ALA A 264 2.85 -22.74 3.61
CA ALA A 264 2.65 -23.56 4.81
C ALA A 264 2.46 -22.69 6.07
N PHE A 265 3.32 -21.69 6.29
CA PHE A 265 3.16 -20.76 7.42
C PHE A 265 1.95 -19.84 7.27
N GLY A 266 1.59 -19.43 6.05
CA GLY A 266 0.37 -18.67 5.79
C GLY A 266 -0.89 -19.46 6.23
N PHE A 267 -0.94 -20.74 5.91
CA PHE A 267 -2.06 -21.62 6.31
C PHE A 267 -2.00 -22.06 7.78
N SER A 268 -0.84 -22.02 8.43
CA SER A 268 -0.73 -22.34 9.87
C SER A 268 -1.35 -21.25 10.76
N SER A 269 -1.46 -20.01 10.27
CA SER A 269 -2.17 -18.94 10.95
C SER A 269 -3.68 -19.10 10.78
N ALA A 270 -4.40 -19.42 11.87
CA ALA A 270 -5.84 -19.62 11.83
C ALA A 270 -6.60 -18.42 11.21
N GLN A 271 -6.19 -17.19 11.54
CA GLN A 271 -6.82 -15.98 10.99
C GLN A 271 -6.53 -15.79 9.49
N LEU A 272 -5.29 -16.01 9.05
CA LEU A 272 -4.92 -15.84 7.65
C LEU A 272 -5.49 -16.99 6.80
N SER A 273 -5.49 -18.23 7.31
CA SER A 273 -6.00 -19.40 6.60
C SER A 273 -7.50 -19.29 6.31
N VAL A 274 -8.31 -18.90 7.30
CA VAL A 274 -9.75 -18.68 7.09
C VAL A 274 -9.99 -17.60 6.04
N ARG A 275 -9.24 -16.49 6.11
CA ARG A 275 -9.36 -15.39 5.15
C ARG A 275 -8.88 -15.74 3.74
N LEU A 276 -7.85 -16.57 3.60
CA LEU A 276 -7.39 -17.06 2.29
C LEU A 276 -8.42 -18.03 1.70
N LYS A 277 -8.95 -18.97 2.49
CA LYS A 277 -10.03 -19.87 2.05
C LYS A 277 -11.25 -19.09 1.56
N THR A 278 -11.73 -18.11 2.34
CA THR A 278 -12.88 -17.28 1.94
C THR A 278 -12.65 -16.52 0.62
N ALA A 279 -11.40 -16.21 0.27
CA ALA A 279 -11.08 -15.58 -1.01
C ALA A 279 -11.02 -16.60 -2.17
N ILE A 280 -10.66 -17.84 -1.89
CA ILE A 280 -10.49 -18.91 -2.90
C ILE A 280 -11.83 -19.60 -3.19
N ASP A 281 -12.69 -19.79 -2.18
CA ASP A 281 -13.97 -20.52 -2.30
C ASP A 281 -14.88 -20.05 -3.44
N PRO A 282 -15.08 -18.71 -3.67
CA PRO A 282 -15.88 -18.23 -4.80
C PRO A 282 -15.24 -18.53 -6.15
N ILE A 283 -13.90 -18.59 -6.21
CA ILE A 283 -13.15 -18.89 -7.45
C ILE A 283 -13.23 -20.38 -7.72
N SER A 284 -13.03 -21.22 -6.70
CA SER A 284 -13.10 -22.67 -6.84
C SER A 284 -14.50 -23.14 -7.22
N SER A 285 -15.55 -22.54 -6.66
CA SER A 285 -16.94 -22.85 -7.01
C SER A 285 -17.27 -22.47 -8.46
N LYS A 286 -16.76 -21.32 -8.95
CA LYS A 286 -16.90 -20.93 -10.36
C LYS A 286 -16.14 -21.86 -11.30
N ILE A 287 -14.93 -22.27 -10.96
CA ILE A 287 -14.15 -23.23 -11.75
C ILE A 287 -14.87 -24.58 -11.78
N ALA A 288 -15.35 -25.08 -10.65
CA ALA A 288 -16.12 -26.30 -10.57
C ALA A 288 -17.42 -26.22 -11.41
N SER A 289 -18.08 -25.06 -11.42
CA SER A 289 -19.27 -24.86 -12.26
C SER A 289 -18.93 -24.87 -13.76
N ILE A 290 -17.77 -24.35 -14.16
CA ILE A 290 -17.30 -24.36 -15.55
C ILE A 290 -16.97 -25.80 -15.97
N GLU A 291 -16.28 -26.58 -15.14
CA GLU A 291 -15.99 -27.98 -15.42
C GLU A 291 -17.27 -28.84 -15.50
N SER A 292 -18.26 -28.57 -14.64
CA SER A 292 -19.55 -29.24 -14.72
C SER A 292 -20.32 -28.88 -15.99
N TRP A 293 -20.26 -27.61 -16.43
CA TRP A 293 -20.82 -27.19 -17.73
C TRP A 293 -20.12 -27.88 -18.91
N GLN A 294 -18.80 -28.00 -18.92
CA GLN A 294 -18.06 -28.73 -19.95
C GLN A 294 -18.45 -30.21 -20.00
N LYS A 295 -18.62 -30.85 -18.84
CA LYS A 295 -19.13 -32.23 -18.75
C LYS A 295 -20.56 -32.39 -19.28
N ILE A 296 -21.44 -31.38 -19.01
CA ILE A 296 -22.81 -31.34 -19.54
C ILE A 296 -22.82 -31.15 -21.06
N VAL A 297 -21.95 -30.27 -21.59
CA VAL A 297 -21.83 -30.04 -23.04
C VAL A 297 -21.30 -31.27 -23.75
N LEU A 298 -20.26 -31.92 -23.21
CA LEU A 298 -19.73 -33.18 -23.74
C LEU A 298 -20.76 -34.32 -23.67
N PHE A 299 -21.56 -34.41 -22.60
CA PHE A 299 -22.63 -35.38 -22.44
C PHE A 299 -23.78 -35.13 -23.43
N THR A 300 -24.10 -33.87 -23.73
CA THR A 300 -25.12 -33.50 -24.73
C THR A 300 -24.64 -33.75 -26.17
N GLU A 301 -23.37 -33.60 -26.48
CA GLU A 301 -22.83 -33.95 -27.79
C GLU A 301 -22.79 -35.46 -28.02
N GLN A 302 -22.38 -36.24 -27.02
CA GLN A 302 -22.44 -37.71 -27.07
C GLN A 302 -23.88 -38.26 -27.09
N SER A 303 -24.84 -37.50 -26.57
CA SER A 303 -26.27 -37.90 -26.59
C SER A 303 -26.95 -37.59 -27.92
N LYS A 304 -26.46 -36.61 -28.70
CA LYS A 304 -27.02 -36.26 -30.02
C LYS A 304 -26.88 -37.40 -31.03
N ASP A 305 -25.85 -38.18 -30.96
CA ASP A 305 -25.62 -39.31 -31.87
C ASP A 305 -26.46 -40.54 -31.55
N LYS A 306 -27.11 -40.60 -30.39
CA LYS A 306 -27.87 -41.76 -29.93
C LYS A 306 -29.39 -41.62 -30.10
N TYR A 307 -29.95 -40.45 -30.43
CA TYR A 307 -31.38 -40.18 -30.44
C TYR A 307 -31.96 -39.41 -31.63
N PHE A 308 -31.35 -39.50 -32.83
CA PHE A 308 -32.05 -39.06 -34.02
C PHE A 308 -32.78 -40.20 -34.70
N LYS A 309 -33.88 -40.69 -34.07
CA LYS A 309 -35.00 -41.31 -34.75
C LYS A 309 -36.18 -40.33 -34.67
N LYS A 310 -36.65 -39.87 -35.86
CA LYS A 310 -37.86 -39.06 -36.02
C LYS A 310 -39.07 -39.70 -35.33
N PRO A 311 -39.86 -38.94 -34.59
CA PRO A 311 -41.29 -39.27 -34.33
C PRO A 311 -42.22 -38.33 -35.13
N THR A 312 -43.26 -38.95 -35.59
CA THR A 312 -44.47 -38.44 -36.25
C THR A 312 -45.25 -37.49 -35.35
N PRO A 313 -45.98 -36.50 -35.84
CA PRO A 313 -46.67 -35.47 -35.04
C PRO A 313 -48.00 -35.95 -34.54
N THR A 314 -48.34 -35.65 -33.29
CA THR A 314 -49.71 -35.72 -32.70
C THR A 314 -50.04 -34.40 -31.98
N PRO A 315 -51.30 -34.01 -31.91
CA PRO A 315 -51.72 -32.58 -31.94
C PRO A 315 -51.83 -31.91 -30.58
N THR A 316 -51.76 -30.57 -30.70
CA THR A 316 -51.91 -29.51 -29.74
C THR A 316 -53.08 -29.60 -28.80
N THR A 317 -52.87 -29.35 -27.53
CA THR A 317 -53.82 -28.71 -26.62
C THR A 317 -53.09 -27.62 -25.85
N GLU A 318 -53.56 -26.40 -26.02
CA GLU A 318 -53.18 -25.20 -25.28
C GLU A 318 -53.66 -25.28 -23.82
N PRO A 319 -52.93 -24.75 -22.87
CA PRO A 319 -53.54 -24.24 -21.66
C PRO A 319 -53.39 -22.72 -21.53
N ASP A 320 -54.48 -22.15 -21.07
CA ASP A 320 -54.85 -20.80 -20.76
C ASP A 320 -53.72 -19.94 -20.13
N ILE A 321 -53.61 -18.75 -20.67
CA ILE A 321 -52.87 -17.61 -20.10
C ILE A 321 -53.82 -16.87 -19.16
N SER A 322 -53.63 -16.95 -17.86
CA SER A 322 -54.22 -16.03 -16.90
C SER A 322 -53.31 -14.84 -16.65
N VAL A 323 -53.84 -13.70 -16.97
CA VAL A 323 -53.34 -12.34 -16.87
C VAL A 323 -53.01 -11.98 -15.42
N ILE A 324 -51.83 -11.50 -15.15
CA ILE A 324 -51.49 -10.75 -13.93
C ILE A 324 -51.25 -9.28 -14.32
N PRO A 325 -51.91 -8.32 -13.66
CA PRO A 325 -51.82 -6.91 -14.07
C PRO A 325 -50.52 -6.28 -13.63
N SER A 326 -49.91 -5.58 -14.57
CA SER A 326 -48.81 -4.62 -14.35
C SER A 326 -49.34 -3.40 -13.59
N GLN A 327 -48.81 -3.13 -12.39
CA GLN A 327 -48.85 -1.79 -11.82
C GLN A 327 -47.47 -1.13 -12.04
N VAL A 328 -47.47 -0.18 -12.94
CA VAL A 328 -46.44 0.85 -13.10
C VAL A 328 -46.71 1.90 -12.03
N ALA A 329 -45.85 2.07 -11.09
CA ALA A 329 -45.74 3.26 -10.27
C ALA A 329 -44.46 3.97 -10.62
N SER A 330 -44.60 5.05 -11.37
CA SER A 330 -43.61 6.10 -11.53
C SER A 330 -43.51 6.88 -10.23
N ASP A 331 -42.37 6.89 -9.58
CA ASP A 331 -42.02 7.91 -8.61
C ASP A 331 -40.60 8.39 -8.87
N ASP A 332 -40.58 9.52 -9.60
CA ASP A 332 -39.47 10.47 -9.65
C ASP A 332 -39.34 11.16 -8.28
N THR A 333 -38.38 10.73 -7.46
CA THR A 333 -37.89 11.56 -6.36
C THR A 333 -36.40 11.34 -6.17
N THR A 334 -35.67 12.23 -6.80
CA THR A 334 -34.26 12.55 -6.45
C THR A 334 -34.19 12.95 -4.97
N PRO A 335 -33.40 12.31 -4.13
CA PRO A 335 -33.16 12.82 -2.79
C PRO A 335 -32.20 14.01 -2.86
N SER A 336 -32.72 15.21 -2.68
CA SER A 336 -31.93 16.40 -2.34
C SER A 336 -31.34 16.21 -0.96
N ILE A 337 -30.02 16.19 -0.88
CA ILE A 337 -29.29 16.23 0.39
C ILE A 337 -29.38 17.65 0.93
N GLN A 338 -30.24 17.86 1.92
CA GLN A 338 -30.21 19.06 2.75
C GLN A 338 -29.06 18.97 3.77
N PRO A 339 -28.27 20.04 3.97
CA PRO A 339 -27.32 20.11 5.06
C PRO A 339 -28.05 20.50 6.34
N GLY A 340 -27.94 19.70 7.37
CA GLY A 340 -28.34 20.08 8.71
C GLY A 340 -29.41 19.22 9.38
N LYS A 341 -29.02 18.04 9.82
CA LYS A 341 -29.56 17.44 11.06
C LYS A 341 -28.36 16.87 11.82
N THR A 342 -28.03 17.54 12.91
CA THR A 342 -27.15 17.07 13.96
C THR A 342 -27.60 15.70 14.41
N THR A 343 -26.79 14.69 14.09
CA THR A 343 -26.86 13.38 14.74
C THR A 343 -26.63 13.59 16.24
N PRO A 344 -27.43 12.96 17.11
CA PRO A 344 -27.23 13.11 18.54
C PRO A 344 -25.81 12.66 18.91
N THR A 345 -25.08 13.53 19.59
CA THR A 345 -23.78 13.25 20.22
C THR A 345 -23.91 11.93 20.99
N PRO A 346 -23.14 10.89 20.70
CA PRO A 346 -23.08 9.75 21.57
C PRO A 346 -22.53 10.24 22.91
N LYS A 347 -23.30 10.09 23.98
CA LYS A 347 -22.83 10.23 25.35
C LYS A 347 -21.53 9.43 25.46
N GLU A 348 -20.52 9.97 26.15
CA GLU A 348 -19.27 9.29 26.52
C GLU A 348 -19.60 7.88 27.06
N GLY A 349 -19.76 6.96 26.14
CA GLY A 349 -19.89 5.57 26.43
C GLY A 349 -18.48 5.03 26.63
N LYS A 350 -18.05 4.85 27.87
CA LYS A 350 -17.04 3.83 28.20
C LYS A 350 -17.39 2.62 27.36
N ILE A 351 -16.54 2.29 26.39
CA ILE A 351 -16.59 0.98 25.73
C ILE A 351 -16.21 -0.01 26.81
N ILE A 352 -17.19 -0.52 27.51
CA ILE A 352 -17.05 -1.61 28.46
C ILE A 352 -16.79 -2.83 27.57
N TYR A 353 -15.53 -3.20 27.45
CA TYR A 353 -15.18 -4.53 26.95
C TYR A 353 -15.81 -5.53 27.93
N LYS A 354 -16.77 -6.29 27.46
CA LYS A 354 -17.41 -7.38 28.17
C LYS A 354 -16.32 -8.25 28.81
N ASP A 355 -16.44 -8.42 30.11
CA ASP A 355 -15.54 -9.17 30.96
C ASP A 355 -15.05 -10.49 30.35
N GLY A 356 -13.77 -10.68 30.40
CA GLY A 356 -12.86 -11.81 30.27
C GLY A 356 -13.33 -13.26 30.19
N LYS A 357 -14.35 -13.55 29.40
CA LYS A 357 -14.72 -14.91 28.98
C LYS A 357 -15.04 -14.96 27.48
N GLY A 358 -14.21 -14.32 26.65
CA GLY A 358 -14.24 -14.46 25.21
C GLY A 358 -13.39 -15.65 24.77
N SER A 359 -13.94 -16.51 23.93
CA SER A 359 -13.22 -17.58 23.26
C SER A 359 -11.94 -17.05 22.60
N ALA A 360 -10.85 -17.76 22.76
CA ALA A 360 -9.49 -17.35 22.40
C ALA A 360 -9.28 -17.00 20.90
N TRP A 361 -10.23 -17.26 20.01
CA TRP A 361 -10.16 -17.00 18.59
C TRP A 361 -11.53 -16.56 18.07
N PRO A 362 -11.61 -15.60 17.10
CA PRO A 362 -12.86 -15.37 16.39
C PRO A 362 -13.27 -16.68 15.74
N SER A 363 -14.53 -17.05 15.88
CA SER A 363 -15.08 -18.25 15.23
C SER A 363 -14.84 -18.16 13.71
N PRO A 364 -14.78 -19.29 12.99
CA PRO A 364 -14.70 -19.28 11.54
C PRO A 364 -15.81 -18.43 10.89
N GLU A 365 -16.99 -18.38 11.49
CA GLU A 365 -18.12 -17.55 11.07
C GLU A 365 -17.85 -16.05 11.25
N GLU A 366 -17.36 -15.63 12.41
CA GLU A 366 -16.99 -14.22 12.67
C GLU A 366 -15.87 -13.76 11.74
N ALA A 367 -14.87 -14.61 11.47
CA ALA A 367 -13.79 -14.31 10.54
C ALA A 367 -14.31 -14.21 9.09
N LYS A 368 -15.28 -15.05 8.71
CA LYS A 368 -15.96 -15.00 7.41
C LYS A 368 -16.78 -13.72 7.28
N LEU A 369 -17.58 -13.39 8.26
CA LEU A 369 -18.40 -12.16 8.30
C LEU A 369 -17.53 -10.90 8.21
N ALA A 370 -16.40 -10.86 8.91
CA ALA A 370 -15.46 -9.75 8.85
C ALA A 370 -14.77 -9.64 7.46
N ALA A 371 -14.55 -10.77 6.79
CA ALA A 371 -13.99 -10.79 5.44
C ALA A 371 -15.02 -10.34 4.38
N GLU A 372 -16.27 -10.76 4.52
CA GLU A 372 -17.38 -10.36 3.66
C GLU A 372 -17.66 -8.86 3.82
N ARG A 373 -17.76 -8.35 5.04
CA ARG A 373 -17.93 -6.92 5.33
C ARG A 373 -16.83 -6.08 4.69
N SER A 374 -15.57 -6.49 4.81
CA SER A 374 -14.44 -5.78 4.20
C SER A 374 -14.51 -5.76 2.67
N SER A 375 -15.02 -6.80 2.03
CA SER A 375 -15.22 -6.86 0.58
C SER A 375 -16.40 -5.99 0.14
N SER A 376 -17.53 -6.06 0.85
CA SER A 376 -18.72 -5.27 0.57
C SER A 376 -18.44 -3.76 0.68
N ILE A 377 -17.74 -3.30 1.71
CA ILE A 377 -17.38 -1.88 1.84
C ILE A 377 -16.62 -1.40 0.60
N ARG A 378 -15.66 -2.16 0.08
CA ARG A 378 -14.89 -1.80 -1.10
C ARG A 378 -15.72 -1.79 -2.37
N PHE A 379 -16.42 -2.89 -2.64
CA PHE A 379 -17.11 -3.08 -3.93
C PHE A 379 -18.43 -2.34 -4.01
N ASP A 380 -19.16 -2.19 -2.88
CA ASP A 380 -20.49 -1.62 -2.87
C ASP A 380 -20.50 -0.13 -2.51
N VAL A 381 -19.43 0.39 -1.83
CA VAL A 381 -19.40 1.78 -1.34
C VAL A 381 -18.20 2.55 -1.89
N GLU A 382 -16.97 2.13 -1.58
CA GLU A 382 -15.78 2.94 -1.83
C GLU A 382 -15.42 3.05 -3.31
N TRP A 383 -15.39 1.92 -4.02
CA TRP A 383 -15.05 1.90 -5.45
C TRP A 383 -16.12 2.58 -6.33
N PRO A 384 -17.43 2.35 -6.13
CA PRO A 384 -18.47 3.12 -6.83
C PRO A 384 -18.37 4.62 -6.58
N ARG A 385 -18.05 5.05 -5.34
CA ARG A 385 -17.81 6.45 -5.02
C ARG A 385 -16.63 7.03 -5.81
N ALA A 386 -15.52 6.30 -5.91
CA ALA A 386 -14.36 6.72 -6.68
C ALA A 386 -14.66 6.83 -8.18
N VAL A 387 -15.40 5.87 -8.74
CA VAL A 387 -15.88 5.90 -10.14
C VAL A 387 -16.84 7.07 -10.37
N SER A 388 -17.72 7.36 -9.42
CA SER A 388 -18.61 8.53 -9.50
C SER A 388 -17.84 9.85 -9.48
N ALA A 389 -16.80 9.96 -8.62
CA ALA A 389 -15.91 11.12 -8.59
C ALA A 389 -15.18 11.31 -9.93
N PHE A 390 -14.68 10.23 -10.51
CA PHE A 390 -14.05 10.25 -11.84
C PHE A 390 -15.03 10.73 -12.94
N LYS A 391 -16.26 10.22 -12.95
CA LYS A 391 -17.27 10.61 -13.95
C LYS A 391 -17.64 12.10 -13.90
N ARG A 392 -17.51 12.77 -12.74
CA ARG A 392 -17.78 14.21 -12.60
C ARG A 392 -16.78 15.06 -13.37
N ASN A 393 -15.48 14.71 -13.29
CA ASN A 393 -14.42 15.41 -14.01
C ASN A 393 -13.33 14.42 -14.44
N PRO A 394 -13.52 13.72 -15.58
CA PRO A 394 -12.61 12.66 -15.99
C PRO A 394 -11.18 13.16 -16.28
N LEU A 395 -11.02 14.40 -16.72
CA LEU A 395 -9.73 14.91 -17.18
C LEU A 395 -8.80 15.27 -16.03
N VAL A 396 -9.28 16.07 -15.07
CA VAL A 396 -8.48 16.60 -13.96
C VAL A 396 -8.92 16.10 -12.58
N GLY A 397 -9.99 15.31 -12.50
CA GLY A 397 -10.50 14.76 -11.24
C GLY A 397 -11.32 15.75 -10.41
N SER A 398 -11.79 15.29 -9.25
CA SER A 398 -12.63 16.05 -8.31
C SER A 398 -11.84 16.72 -7.19
N GLY A 399 -10.52 16.70 -7.25
CA GLY A 399 -9.61 17.29 -6.25
C GLY A 399 -9.21 16.33 -5.14
N TYR A 400 -8.02 16.56 -4.56
CA TYR A 400 -7.58 15.78 -3.40
C TYR A 400 -8.55 15.94 -2.22
N SER A 401 -8.70 14.90 -1.43
CA SER A 401 -9.63 14.76 -0.31
C SER A 401 -11.11 14.56 -0.66
N PHE A 402 -11.50 14.63 -1.93
CA PHE A 402 -12.89 14.41 -2.33
C PHE A 402 -13.42 13.02 -1.90
N LEU A 403 -12.56 12.01 -1.95
CA LEU A 403 -12.92 10.64 -1.59
C LEU A 403 -12.84 10.36 -0.08
N GLY A 404 -12.40 11.32 0.73
CA GLY A 404 -12.26 11.14 2.17
C GLY A 404 -11.09 10.24 2.56
N LEU A 405 -11.21 9.55 3.71
CA LEU A 405 -10.08 8.81 4.32
C LEU A 405 -9.70 7.54 3.57
N ALA A 406 -10.67 6.76 3.12
CA ALA A 406 -10.42 5.45 2.53
C ALA A 406 -11.10 5.26 1.17
N THR A 407 -10.39 4.62 0.27
CA THR A 407 -10.88 4.12 -1.01
C THR A 407 -10.45 2.67 -1.18
N ASP A 408 -9.44 2.25 -0.41
CA ASP A 408 -8.84 0.92 -0.47
C ASP A 408 -8.44 0.52 -1.91
N ASN A 409 -8.07 1.51 -2.74
CA ASN A 409 -7.55 1.35 -4.10
C ASN A 409 -6.94 2.66 -4.58
N ASP A 410 -5.62 2.77 -4.57
CA ASP A 410 -4.89 3.98 -4.98
C ASP A 410 -5.10 4.36 -6.45
N TYR A 411 -5.38 3.39 -7.33
CA TYR A 411 -5.61 3.68 -8.77
C TYR A 411 -6.96 4.34 -8.98
N LEU A 412 -8.03 3.82 -8.36
CA LEU A 412 -9.36 4.43 -8.41
C LEU A 412 -9.37 5.77 -7.66
N ARG A 413 -8.65 5.87 -6.54
CA ARG A 413 -8.45 7.15 -5.83
C ARG A 413 -7.80 8.17 -6.75
N SER A 414 -6.70 7.81 -7.41
CA SER A 414 -6.01 8.70 -8.35
C SER A 414 -6.94 9.15 -9.49
N LEU A 415 -7.70 8.23 -10.10
CA LEU A 415 -8.67 8.57 -11.14
C LEU A 415 -9.75 9.53 -10.63
N GLY A 416 -10.30 9.29 -9.45
CA GLY A 416 -11.33 10.14 -8.86
C GLY A 416 -10.84 11.52 -8.44
N GLU A 417 -9.65 11.58 -7.82
CA GLU A 417 -9.10 12.82 -7.25
C GLU A 417 -8.33 13.67 -8.26
N VAL A 418 -7.48 13.07 -9.13
CA VAL A 418 -6.63 13.82 -10.05
C VAL A 418 -6.88 13.50 -11.54
N GLY A 419 -7.91 12.74 -11.83
CA GLY A 419 -8.37 12.42 -13.19
C GLY A 419 -7.35 11.62 -14.01
N ILE A 420 -7.60 11.55 -15.33
CA ILE A 420 -6.70 10.85 -16.26
C ILE A 420 -5.31 11.51 -16.30
N LEU A 421 -5.24 12.85 -16.30
CA LEU A 421 -3.95 13.56 -16.40
C LEU A 421 -3.05 13.24 -15.21
N GLY A 422 -3.58 13.34 -13.98
CA GLY A 422 -2.81 13.01 -12.77
C GLY A 422 -2.47 11.52 -12.70
N THR A 423 -3.42 10.64 -13.02
CA THR A 423 -3.19 9.19 -12.98
C THR A 423 -2.16 8.73 -14.00
N LEU A 424 -2.20 9.22 -15.23
CA LEU A 424 -1.19 8.89 -16.25
C LEU A 424 0.20 9.36 -15.83
N THR A 425 0.32 10.58 -15.30
CA THR A 425 1.62 11.10 -14.84
C THR A 425 2.14 10.33 -13.63
N PHE A 426 1.26 9.91 -12.71
CA PHE A 426 1.59 9.02 -11.61
C PHE A 426 2.11 7.66 -12.10
N LEU A 427 1.41 7.03 -13.04
CA LEU A 427 1.84 5.77 -13.65
C LEU A 427 3.14 5.91 -14.42
N LEU A 428 3.39 7.06 -15.09
CA LEU A 428 4.65 7.34 -15.79
C LEU A 428 5.86 7.37 -14.86
N ILE A 429 5.72 7.82 -13.60
CA ILE A 429 6.80 7.74 -12.60
C ILE A 429 7.19 6.27 -12.37
N HIS A 430 6.23 5.41 -12.12
CA HIS A 430 6.44 4.00 -11.83
C HIS A 430 6.98 3.25 -13.06
N LEU A 431 6.43 3.56 -14.23
CA LEU A 431 6.91 3.02 -15.52
C LEU A 431 8.36 3.43 -15.78
N HIS A 432 8.71 4.70 -15.51
CA HIS A 432 10.10 5.16 -15.67
C HIS A 432 11.06 4.39 -14.73
N LEU A 433 10.66 4.15 -13.49
CA LEU A 433 11.44 3.34 -12.54
C LEU A 433 11.60 1.91 -13.03
N LEU A 434 10.53 1.28 -13.53
CA LEU A 434 10.56 -0.08 -14.08
C LEU A 434 11.44 -0.17 -15.32
N LEU A 435 11.25 0.73 -16.30
CA LEU A 435 12.03 0.72 -17.56
C LEU A 435 13.52 0.99 -17.29
N THR A 436 13.84 1.93 -16.39
CA THR A 436 15.23 2.20 -16.00
C THR A 436 15.86 0.97 -15.36
N SER A 437 15.11 0.30 -14.47
CA SER A 437 15.58 -0.92 -13.80
C SER A 437 15.73 -2.07 -14.79
N ALA A 438 14.78 -2.28 -15.68
CA ALA A 438 14.86 -3.32 -16.72
C ALA A 438 16.05 -3.11 -17.64
N LYS A 439 16.30 -1.87 -18.09
CA LYS A 439 17.45 -1.53 -18.92
C LYS A 439 18.77 -1.85 -18.19
N ASN A 440 18.92 -1.46 -16.92
CA ASN A 440 20.10 -1.74 -16.12
C ASN A 440 20.26 -3.24 -15.84
N TYR A 441 19.16 -3.97 -15.63
CA TYR A 441 19.18 -5.42 -15.46
C TYR A 441 19.72 -6.13 -16.70
N LEU A 442 19.27 -5.74 -17.89
CA LEU A 442 19.67 -6.33 -19.18
C LEU A 442 21.09 -5.96 -19.60
N SER A 443 21.64 -4.86 -19.09
CA SER A 443 23.02 -4.42 -19.43
C SER A 443 24.12 -5.34 -18.93
N ARG A 444 23.79 -6.44 -18.25
CA ARG A 444 24.67 -7.49 -17.71
C ARG A 444 25.76 -7.02 -16.73
N ASN A 445 25.67 -5.79 -16.22
CA ASN A 445 26.51 -5.37 -15.12
C ASN A 445 25.98 -6.02 -13.83
N ASN A 446 26.69 -7.02 -13.29
CA ASN A 446 26.22 -7.83 -12.16
C ASN A 446 25.73 -7.01 -10.95
N LYS A 447 26.36 -5.88 -10.66
CA LYS A 447 25.97 -5.04 -9.51
C LYS A 447 24.66 -4.30 -9.78
N ASN A 448 24.54 -3.69 -10.96
CA ASN A 448 23.32 -2.97 -11.34
C ASN A 448 22.13 -3.94 -11.50
N SER A 449 22.37 -5.15 -11.98
CA SER A 449 21.35 -6.20 -12.10
C SER A 449 20.77 -6.57 -10.74
N VAL A 450 21.59 -6.69 -9.69
CA VAL A 450 21.13 -7.00 -8.32
C VAL A 450 20.27 -5.85 -7.77
N ILE A 451 20.73 -4.60 -7.93
CA ILE A 451 19.96 -3.42 -7.49
C ILE A 451 18.63 -3.33 -8.25
N SER A 452 18.67 -3.56 -9.56
CA SER A 452 17.46 -3.59 -10.40
C SER A 452 16.46 -4.63 -9.94
N ALA A 453 16.91 -5.83 -9.56
CA ALA A 453 16.06 -6.88 -9.03
C ALA A 453 15.32 -6.42 -7.77
N GLY A 454 16.01 -5.76 -6.83
CA GLY A 454 15.38 -5.22 -5.62
C GLY A 454 14.38 -4.12 -5.91
N LEU A 455 14.72 -3.19 -6.84
CA LEU A 455 13.81 -2.11 -7.19
C LEU A 455 12.55 -2.65 -7.87
N ILE A 456 12.68 -3.56 -8.85
CA ILE A 456 11.52 -4.17 -9.54
C ILE A 456 10.67 -4.94 -8.54
N ALA A 457 11.25 -5.80 -7.72
CA ALA A 457 10.52 -6.61 -6.75
C ALA A 457 9.79 -5.75 -5.72
N GLY A 458 10.48 -4.76 -5.13
CA GLY A 458 9.88 -3.82 -4.18
C GLY A 458 8.78 -2.98 -4.80
N LEU A 459 9.00 -2.43 -5.99
CA LEU A 459 8.03 -1.61 -6.70
C LEU A 459 6.78 -2.43 -7.08
N VAL A 460 6.93 -3.61 -7.68
CA VAL A 460 5.80 -4.43 -8.11
C VAL A 460 5.00 -4.93 -6.90
N SER A 461 5.66 -5.36 -5.82
CA SER A 461 4.95 -5.78 -4.61
C SER A 461 4.18 -4.63 -3.94
N PHE A 462 4.73 -3.41 -3.98
CA PHE A 462 4.06 -2.23 -3.45
C PHE A 462 2.84 -1.85 -4.30
N LEU A 463 2.98 -1.83 -5.62
CA LEU A 463 1.89 -1.57 -6.56
C LEU A 463 0.79 -2.65 -6.49
N ALA A 464 1.14 -3.90 -6.20
CA ALA A 464 0.16 -4.96 -5.96
C ALA A 464 -0.67 -4.71 -4.69
N ASN A 465 -0.08 -4.17 -3.63
CA ASN A 465 -0.84 -3.73 -2.46
C ASN A 465 -1.78 -2.57 -2.78
N ALA A 466 -1.37 -1.63 -3.64
CA ALA A 466 -2.13 -0.45 -4.05
C ALA A 466 -3.49 -0.77 -4.72
N ILE A 467 -3.70 -2.02 -5.17
CA ILE A 467 -4.97 -2.46 -5.74
C ILE A 467 -6.08 -2.54 -4.68
N PHE A 468 -5.73 -2.83 -3.42
CA PHE A 468 -6.70 -3.09 -2.35
C PHE A 468 -6.40 -2.33 -1.04
N ILE A 469 -5.41 -1.45 -1.02
CA ILE A 469 -4.99 -0.67 0.14
C ILE A 469 -4.51 0.68 -0.35
N ASP A 470 -4.86 1.76 0.34
CA ASP A 470 -4.40 3.13 0.04
C ASP A 470 -2.95 3.33 0.55
N VAL A 471 -1.98 2.67 -0.09
CA VAL A 471 -0.58 2.63 0.37
C VAL A 471 0.17 3.94 0.14
N PHE A 472 -0.25 4.73 -0.84
CA PHE A 472 0.31 6.06 -1.12
C PHE A 472 -0.29 7.17 -0.26
N GLU A 473 -1.39 6.88 0.47
CA GLU A 473 -1.98 7.78 1.49
C GLU A 473 -1.45 7.49 2.90
N ALA A 474 -1.06 6.24 3.16
CA ALA A 474 -0.54 5.82 4.45
C ALA A 474 0.87 6.42 4.68
N SER A 475 0.95 7.54 5.44
CA SER A 475 2.16 8.37 5.55
C SER A 475 3.44 7.59 5.78
N LYS A 476 3.49 6.73 6.81
CA LYS A 476 4.70 5.95 7.13
C LYS A 476 5.16 5.05 6.01
N VAL A 477 4.21 4.44 5.33
CA VAL A 477 4.45 3.49 4.24
C VAL A 477 4.88 4.25 2.98
N ALA A 478 4.19 5.35 2.66
CA ALA A 478 4.50 6.18 1.51
C ALA A 478 5.88 6.85 1.63
N PHE A 479 6.20 7.45 2.78
CA PHE A 479 7.53 8.00 3.05
C PHE A 479 8.62 6.94 2.86
N TYR A 480 8.42 5.77 3.44
CA TYR A 480 9.40 4.70 3.40
C TYR A 480 9.61 4.18 1.97
N PHE A 481 8.51 3.99 1.22
CA PHE A 481 8.56 3.59 -0.18
C PHE A 481 9.38 4.56 -1.03
N TRP A 482 9.09 5.87 -0.96
CA TRP A 482 9.79 6.86 -1.76
C TRP A 482 11.28 6.96 -1.39
N MET A 483 11.63 6.86 -0.10
CA MET A 483 13.03 6.80 0.33
C MET A 483 13.74 5.58 -0.27
N ILE A 484 13.16 4.40 -0.18
CA ILE A 484 13.76 3.17 -0.72
C ILE A 484 13.92 3.24 -2.23
N MET A 485 12.91 3.72 -2.95
CA MET A 485 13.00 3.89 -4.40
C MET A 485 14.11 4.89 -4.78
N GLY A 486 14.25 6.00 -4.05
CA GLY A 486 15.31 6.98 -4.26
C GLY A 486 16.71 6.41 -4.00
N ILE A 487 16.87 5.61 -2.93
CA ILE A 487 18.12 4.90 -2.60
C ILE A 487 18.54 3.97 -3.75
N LEU A 488 17.64 3.11 -4.20
CA LEU A 488 17.93 2.13 -5.24
C LEU A 488 18.17 2.81 -6.60
N TYR A 489 17.38 3.83 -6.92
CA TYR A 489 17.51 4.60 -8.15
C TYR A 489 18.86 5.32 -8.27
N TYR A 490 19.41 5.81 -7.15
CA TYR A 490 20.76 6.40 -7.14
C TYR A 490 21.82 5.46 -7.74
N TYR A 491 21.83 4.20 -7.32
CA TYR A 491 22.79 3.23 -7.82
C TYR A 491 22.59 2.90 -9.30
N LEU A 492 21.35 2.89 -9.78
CA LEU A 492 21.07 2.65 -11.20
C LEU A 492 21.55 3.79 -12.10
N GLN A 493 21.55 5.04 -11.59
CA GLN A 493 21.99 6.21 -12.35
C GLN A 493 23.50 6.38 -12.33
N THR A 494 24.16 6.03 -11.25
CA THR A 494 25.60 6.31 -11.07
C THR A 494 26.50 5.15 -11.43
N GLY A 495 26.00 3.93 -11.48
CA GLY A 495 26.80 2.72 -11.66
C GLY A 495 27.86 2.50 -10.56
N LYS A 496 27.87 3.38 -9.56
CA LYS A 496 28.89 3.43 -8.49
C LYS A 496 28.33 2.79 -7.23
N THR A 497 28.61 1.52 -7.02
CA THR A 497 28.66 1.05 -5.63
C THR A 497 30.00 1.55 -5.07
N HIS A 498 29.97 2.43 -4.06
CA HIS A 498 31.18 2.91 -3.39
C HIS A 498 31.85 1.76 -2.61
N GLU A 499 32.48 0.85 -3.33
CA GLU A 499 33.51 -0.01 -2.80
C GLU A 499 34.83 0.43 -3.45
N LYS A 500 35.55 1.30 -2.75
CA LYS A 500 37.02 1.33 -2.95
C LYS A 500 37.51 -0.07 -2.61
N LYS A 501 38.25 -0.68 -3.54
CA LYS A 501 39.09 -1.84 -3.25
C LYS A 501 39.89 -1.52 -1.99
N VAL A 502 39.68 -2.27 -0.93
CA VAL A 502 40.61 -2.44 0.17
C VAL A 502 41.46 -3.67 -0.15
#